data_b786c2231c3a517abd42be0413203d44
#
_entry.id   b786c2231c3a517abd42be0413203d44
#
_cell.length_a   1.000
_cell.length_b   1.000
_cell.length_c   1.000
_cell.angle_alpha   90.00
_cell.angle_beta   90.00
_cell.angle_gamma   90.00
#
_symmetry.space_group_name_H-M   'P 1'
#
loop_
_entity.id
_entity.type
_entity.pdbx_description
1 polymer ?
#
loop_
_entity_poly.entity_id
_entity_poly.type
_entity_poly.pdbx_seq_one_letter_code
_entity_poly.pdbx_strand_id
1 'polypeptide(L)'
;MEYIIAVYRSRNVSMRVYNYLVGQNQVCAIVSTPQGAGVGCGLSVKFSHTTLNGYGHIISQAETFVGFFLVKTTLRGTTITRL
;
A
#
# COMPACT_ATOMS: atom_id res chain seq x y z
N MET A 1 -14.55 7.17 -1.97
CA MET A 1 -13.13 7.21 -2.36
C MET A 1 -12.44 5.94 -1.89
N GLU A 2 -11.70 5.31 -2.76
CA GLU A 2 -10.96 4.11 -2.39
C GLU A 2 -9.57 4.09 -3.00
N TYR A 3 -8.65 3.41 -2.32
CA TYR A 3 -7.29 3.22 -2.79
C TYR A 3 -6.74 1.95 -2.17
N ILE A 4 -5.61 1.50 -2.70
CA ILE A 4 -4.94 0.30 -2.23
C ILE A 4 -3.68 0.71 -1.49
N ILE A 5 -3.37 -0.02 -0.42
CA ILE A 5 -2.09 0.13 0.27
C ILE A 5 -1.35 -1.21 0.26
N ALA A 6 -0.04 -1.14 0.12
CA ALA A 6 0.85 -2.26 0.33
C ALA A 6 1.52 -2.06 1.70
N VAL A 7 1.38 -3.06 2.57
CA VAL A 7 1.87 -2.98 3.94
C VAL A 7 3.13 -3.85 4.07
N TYR A 8 4.16 -3.30 4.69
CA TYR A 8 5.43 -3.99 4.94
C TYR A 8 5.79 -3.89 6.42
N ARG A 9 6.60 -4.81 6.90
CA ARG A 9 7.09 -4.77 8.28
C ARG A 9 8.29 -3.86 8.44
N SER A 10 8.98 -3.54 7.35
CA SER A 10 10.15 -2.67 7.36
C SER A 10 9.83 -1.33 6.72
N ARG A 11 10.10 -0.25 7.45
CA ARG A 11 9.97 1.11 6.94
C ARG A 11 10.85 1.33 5.70
N ASN A 12 12.07 0.80 5.72
CA ASN A 12 13.00 0.94 4.61
C ASN A 12 12.47 0.28 3.35
N VAL A 13 11.81 -0.86 3.49
CA VAL A 13 11.20 -1.56 2.35
C VAL A 13 10.05 -0.75 1.78
N SER A 14 9.19 -0.18 2.64
CA SER A 14 8.10 0.70 2.18
C SER A 14 8.64 1.87 1.36
N MET A 15 9.70 2.52 1.85
CA MET A 15 10.31 3.66 1.15
C MET A 15 10.94 3.23 -0.17
N ARG A 16 11.59 2.08 -0.21
CA ARG A 16 12.22 1.56 -1.43
C ARG A 16 11.17 1.24 -2.50
N VAL A 17 10.07 0.63 -2.11
CA VAL A 17 8.97 0.33 -3.04
C VAL A 17 8.36 1.63 -3.57
N TYR A 18 8.13 2.60 -2.70
CA TYR A 18 7.65 3.91 -3.10
C TYR A 18 8.58 4.54 -4.14
N ASN A 19 9.87 4.58 -3.87
CA ASN A 19 10.84 5.17 -4.79
C ASN A 19 10.87 4.42 -6.13
N TYR A 20 10.76 3.10 -6.11
CA TYR A 20 10.69 2.31 -7.32
C TYR A 20 9.48 2.71 -8.18
N LEU A 21 8.30 2.81 -7.56
CA LEU A 21 7.08 3.17 -8.29
C LEU A 21 7.13 4.59 -8.84
N VAL A 22 7.70 5.53 -8.10
CA VAL A 22 7.92 6.89 -8.60
C VAL A 22 8.80 6.85 -9.84
N GLY A 23 9.87 6.06 -9.81
CA GLY A 23 10.77 5.87 -10.95
C GLY A 23 10.08 5.24 -12.16
N GLN A 24 8.98 4.51 -11.95
CA GLN A 24 8.17 3.91 -13.02
C GLN A 24 7.02 4.82 -13.45
N ASN A 25 7.03 6.08 -13.03
CA ASN A 25 5.99 7.06 -13.34
C ASN A 25 4.60 6.67 -12.81
N GLN A 26 4.57 5.91 -11.73
CA GLN A 26 3.31 5.55 -11.08
C GLN A 26 2.93 6.60 -10.04
N VAL A 27 1.64 6.92 -9.97
CA VAL A 27 1.12 7.83 -8.96
C VAL A 27 0.99 7.05 -7.66
N CYS A 28 1.78 7.41 -6.66
CA CYS A 28 1.78 6.73 -5.37
C CYS A 28 2.18 7.70 -4.26
N ALA A 29 1.97 7.29 -3.02
CA ALA A 29 2.29 8.10 -1.85
C ALA A 29 2.66 7.20 -0.67
N ILE A 30 3.43 7.76 0.26
CA ILE A 30 3.64 7.12 1.56
C ILE A 30 2.55 7.64 2.49
N VAL A 31 1.89 6.71 3.16
CA VAL A 31 0.81 7.04 4.11
C VAL A 31 1.03 6.28 5.41
N SER A 32 0.44 6.77 6.49
CA SER A 32 0.41 6.03 7.75
C SER A 32 -0.47 4.80 7.58
N THR A 33 0.01 3.66 8.06
CA THR A 33 -0.76 2.41 7.99
C THR A 33 -1.99 2.53 8.89
N PRO A 34 -3.20 2.34 8.34
CA PRO A 34 -4.41 2.37 9.16
C PRO A 34 -4.41 1.24 10.19
N GLN A 35 -5.02 1.46 11.35
CA GLN A 35 -5.08 0.45 12.40
C GLN A 35 -5.76 -0.83 11.93
N GLY A 36 -6.77 -0.73 11.08
CA GLY A 36 -7.49 -1.88 10.56
C GLY A 36 -6.65 -2.80 9.67
N ALA A 37 -5.50 -2.34 9.19
CA ALA A 37 -4.60 -3.17 8.39
C ALA A 37 -3.74 -4.10 9.24
N GLY A 38 -3.78 -3.97 10.57
CA GLY A 38 -3.08 -4.86 11.50
C GLY A 38 -1.60 -4.56 11.60
N VAL A 39 -0.77 -5.58 11.40
CA VAL A 39 0.69 -5.48 11.57
C VAL A 39 1.36 -4.72 10.44
N GLY A 40 2.45 -4.05 10.78
CA GLY A 40 3.26 -3.32 9.82
C GLY A 40 4.18 -2.35 10.54
N CYS A 41 5.01 -1.64 9.78
CA CYS A 41 5.96 -0.68 10.36
C CYS A 41 5.36 0.70 10.62
N GLY A 42 4.08 0.89 10.32
CA GLY A 42 3.42 2.18 10.45
C GLY A 42 3.41 3.01 9.17
N LEU A 43 4.19 2.64 8.16
CA LEU A 43 4.19 3.29 6.85
C LEU A 43 3.78 2.30 5.77
N SER A 44 2.91 2.74 4.89
CA SER A 44 2.42 1.95 3.76
C SER A 44 2.56 2.74 2.47
N VAL A 45 2.56 2.03 1.35
CA VAL A 45 2.57 2.64 0.03
C VAL A 45 1.15 2.63 -0.53
N LYS A 46 0.65 3.81 -0.87
CA LYS A 46 -0.70 4.00 -1.40
C LYS A 46 -0.64 4.12 -2.91
N PHE A 47 -1.55 3.44 -3.61
CA PHE A 47 -1.66 3.54 -5.06
C PHE A 47 -3.04 3.10 -5.54
N SER A 48 -3.29 3.22 -6.84
CA SER A 48 -4.57 2.87 -7.43
C SER A 48 -4.61 1.43 -7.90
N HIS A 49 -5.80 0.96 -8.29
CA HIS A 49 -5.99 -0.36 -8.89
C HIS A 49 -5.14 -0.54 -10.16
N THR A 50 -4.94 0.52 -10.92
CA THR A 50 -4.13 0.46 -12.14
C THR A 50 -2.69 0.06 -11.82
N THR A 51 -2.11 0.67 -10.78
CA THR A 51 -0.76 0.32 -10.33
C THR A 51 -0.73 -1.11 -9.80
N LEU A 52 -1.74 -1.53 -9.05
CA LEU A 52 -1.83 -2.90 -8.57
C LEU A 52 -1.81 -3.89 -9.74
N ASN A 53 -2.59 -3.64 -10.77
CA ASN A 53 -2.67 -4.54 -11.93
C ASN A 53 -1.34 -4.64 -12.66
N GLY A 54 -0.61 -3.54 -12.80
CA GLY A 54 0.65 -3.53 -13.52
C GLY A 54 1.87 -3.93 -12.70
N TYR A 55 1.87 -3.64 -11.41
CA TYR A 55 3.06 -3.78 -10.56
C TYR A 55 2.84 -4.62 -9.31
N GLY A 56 1.64 -5.14 -9.10
CA GLY A 56 1.30 -5.88 -7.88
C GLY A 56 2.23 -7.06 -7.62
N HIS A 57 2.62 -7.77 -8.66
CA HIS A 57 3.53 -8.90 -8.55
C HIS A 57 4.89 -8.47 -7.97
N ILE A 58 5.46 -7.39 -8.51
CA ILE A 58 6.74 -6.86 -8.05
C ILE A 58 6.61 -6.32 -6.63
N ILE A 59 5.53 -5.59 -6.35
CA ILE A 59 5.28 -5.00 -5.04
C ILE A 59 5.19 -6.08 -3.97
N SER A 60 4.50 -7.19 -4.26
CA SER A 60 4.31 -8.27 -3.31
C SER A 60 5.56 -9.13 -3.10
N GLN A 61 6.52 -9.06 -3.99
CA GLN A 61 7.76 -9.83 -3.87
C GLN A 61 8.82 -9.13 -3.02
N ALA A 62 8.63 -7.86 -2.70
CA ALA A 62 9.58 -7.16 -1.83
C ALA A 62 9.57 -7.79 -0.44
N GLU A 63 10.74 -7.80 0.21
CA GLU A 63 10.89 -8.41 1.53
C GLU A 63 9.96 -7.74 2.55
N THR A 64 9.59 -8.49 3.56
CA THR A 64 8.71 -8.09 4.66
C THR A 64 7.29 -7.71 4.24
N PHE A 65 6.87 -8.07 3.03
CA PHE A 65 5.51 -7.81 2.57
C PHE A 65 4.48 -8.50 3.46
N VAL A 66 3.48 -7.75 3.91
CA VAL A 66 2.38 -8.26 4.74
C VAL A 66 1.15 -8.55 3.89
N GLY A 67 0.78 -7.63 3.04
CA GLY A 67 -0.41 -7.81 2.20
C GLY A 67 -0.85 -6.51 1.53
N PHE A 68 -1.79 -6.67 0.62
CA PHE A 68 -2.52 -5.55 0.02
C PHE A 68 -3.83 -5.37 0.77
N PHE A 69 -4.23 -4.11 0.97
CA PHE A 69 -5.49 -3.79 1.62
C PHE A 69 -6.21 -2.73 0.80
N LEU A 70 -7.52 -2.92 0.66
CA LEU A 70 -8.39 -1.91 0.05
C LEU A 70 -8.89 -1.00 1.17
N VAL A 71 -8.64 0.29 1.02
CA VAL A 71 -9.12 1.31 1.96
C VAL A 71 -10.23 2.07 1.28
N LYS A 72 -11.42 2.03 1.87
CA LYS A 72 -12.61 2.66 1.31
C LYS A 72 -13.17 3.64 2.32
N THR A 73 -13.26 4.90 1.94
CA THR A 73 -13.79 5.96 2.79
C THR A 73 -15.18 6.33 2.32
N THR A 74 -16.14 6.30 3.23
CA THR A 74 -17.54 6.68 2.99
C THR A 74 -17.98 7.68 4.04
N LEU A 75 -19.20 8.17 3.92
CA LEU A 75 -19.77 9.06 4.93
C LEU A 75 -19.87 8.41 6.31
N ARG A 76 -19.86 7.08 6.36
CA ARG A 76 -19.97 6.32 7.61
C ARG A 76 -18.62 5.99 8.23
N GLY A 77 -17.53 6.34 7.56
CA GLY A 77 -16.19 6.07 8.05
C GLY A 77 -15.33 5.33 7.04
N THR A 78 -14.26 4.71 7.52
CA THR A 78 -13.27 4.04 6.71
C THR A 78 -13.35 2.53 6.91
N THR A 79 -13.40 1.79 5.80
CA THR A 79 -13.40 0.33 5.80
C THR A 79 -12.08 -0.15 5.21
N ILE A 80 -11.47 -1.15 5.86
CA ILE A 80 -10.21 -1.74 5.42
C ILE A 80 -10.45 -3.23 5.16
N THR A 81 -10.16 -3.66 3.94
CA THR A 81 -10.37 -5.05 3.53
C THR A 81 -9.09 -5.61 2.97
N ARG A 82 -8.65 -6.74 3.49
CA ARG A 82 -7.48 -7.44 2.93
C ARG A 82 -7.84 -8.04 1.58
N LEU A 83 -6.98 -7.82 0.60
CA LEU A 83 -7.16 -8.37 -0.74
C LEU A 83 -6.50 -9.73 -0.90
#